data_970b66dc5b307256e5049d71bfe9235b
#
_entry.id   970b66dc5b307256e5049d71bfe9235b
#
_cell.length_a   1.000
_cell.length_b   1.000
_cell.length_c   1.000
_cell.angle_alpha   90.00
_cell.angle_beta   90.00
_cell.angle_gamma   90.00
#
_symmetry.space_group_name_H-M   'P 1'
#
loop_
_entity.id
_entity.type
_entity.pdbx_description
1 polymer ?
#
loop_
_entity_poly.entity_id
_entity_poly.type
_entity_poly.pdbx_seq_one_letter_code
_entity_poly.pdbx_strand_id
1 'polypeptide(L)'
;AASRCTQENTFSFLVIRCSIPIVYNSSGYEKVETLKLLEGYVDVYLPDYKYADPLLAQQFSHAADYPEIVGNALAEMVRQTGPVVFDEEGYIKKGTIVRHLILPGHTRNSIQVLKYLQRAFGTQIYISIMNQYTPVYEQEKYRELNRRVTEREYEKVLNAALELGIENGFFQEGETARESFI
;
A
#
# COMPACT_ATOMS: atom_id res chain seq x y z
N ALA A 1 44.41 -17.33 -41.61
CA ALA A 1 44.09 -16.61 -40.39
C ALA A 1 42.67 -16.08 -40.50
N ALA A 2 41.69 -16.81 -39.89
CA ALA A 2 40.30 -16.41 -39.86
C ALA A 2 40.02 -15.71 -38.52
N SER A 3 39.80 -14.40 -38.55
CA SER A 3 39.34 -13.65 -37.41
C SER A 3 37.85 -13.89 -37.24
N ARG A 4 37.47 -14.55 -36.13
CA ARG A 4 36.06 -14.63 -35.66
C ARG A 4 35.66 -13.26 -35.18
N CYS A 5 34.72 -12.64 -35.88
CA CYS A 5 33.98 -11.48 -35.41
C CYS A 5 32.90 -11.99 -34.40
N THR A 6 33.14 -11.81 -33.12
CA THR A 6 32.10 -11.99 -32.11
C THR A 6 31.21 -10.74 -32.15
N GLN A 7 30.03 -10.89 -32.76
CA GLN A 7 28.95 -9.91 -32.61
C GLN A 7 28.42 -10.03 -31.18
N GLU A 8 28.82 -9.10 -30.31
CA GLU A 8 28.09 -8.80 -29.09
C GLU A 8 26.81 -8.08 -29.50
N ASN A 9 25.69 -8.80 -29.45
CA ASN A 9 24.36 -8.22 -29.56
C ASN A 9 24.08 -7.39 -28.30
N THR A 10 24.58 -6.17 -28.27
CA THR A 10 24.17 -5.17 -27.31
C THR A 10 22.80 -4.66 -27.74
N PHE A 11 21.73 -5.30 -27.27
CA PHE A 11 20.40 -4.70 -27.32
C PHE A 11 20.42 -3.50 -26.38
N SER A 12 20.75 -2.34 -26.95
CA SER A 12 20.57 -1.05 -26.31
C SER A 12 19.07 -0.81 -26.27
N PHE A 13 18.40 -1.23 -25.18
CA PHE A 13 17.05 -0.78 -24.90
C PHE A 13 17.11 0.70 -24.68
N LEU A 14 16.58 1.46 -25.63
CA LEU A 14 16.30 2.88 -25.49
C LEU A 14 15.22 2.99 -24.40
N VAL A 15 15.63 3.12 -23.14
CA VAL A 15 14.72 3.42 -22.04
C VAL A 15 14.25 4.84 -22.27
N ILE A 16 13.11 5.00 -22.93
CA ILE A 16 12.36 6.25 -22.94
C ILE A 16 11.92 6.46 -21.49
N ARG A 17 12.67 7.26 -20.74
CA ARG A 17 12.22 7.68 -19.40
C ARG A 17 10.98 8.53 -19.59
N CYS A 18 9.83 7.97 -19.21
CA CYS A 18 8.61 8.73 -19.06
C CYS A 18 8.87 9.82 -18.00
N SER A 19 8.49 11.06 -18.28
CA SER A 19 8.61 12.16 -17.31
C SER A 19 7.55 12.06 -16.19
N ILE A 20 6.53 11.23 -16.42
CA ILE A 20 5.44 10.99 -15.48
C ILE A 20 5.80 9.77 -14.63
N PRO A 21 5.70 9.83 -13.28
CA PRO A 21 5.96 8.70 -12.43
C PRO A 21 5.05 7.50 -12.72
N ILE A 22 5.62 6.31 -12.76
CA ILE A 22 4.88 5.06 -12.92
C ILE A 22 4.42 4.61 -11.54
N VAL A 23 3.09 4.55 -11.35
CA VAL A 23 2.46 4.12 -10.10
C VAL A 23 1.97 2.69 -10.23
N TYR A 24 2.46 1.80 -9.37
CA TYR A 24 2.00 0.41 -9.28
C TYR A 24 1.02 0.25 -8.12
N ASN A 25 -0.26 0.14 -8.46
CA ASN A 25 -1.35 -0.05 -7.51
C ASN A 25 -1.71 -1.54 -7.40
N SER A 26 -1.69 -2.10 -6.18
CA SER A 26 -1.97 -3.51 -5.95
C SER A 26 -2.63 -3.79 -4.60
N SER A 27 -3.12 -5.03 -4.43
CA SER A 27 -3.64 -5.51 -3.14
C SER A 27 -2.55 -5.74 -2.08
N GLY A 28 -1.28 -5.53 -2.43
CA GLY A 28 -0.13 -5.84 -1.59
C GLY A 28 0.24 -7.34 -1.51
N TYR A 29 -0.65 -8.24 -1.94
CA TYR A 29 -0.44 -9.69 -1.90
C TYR A 29 0.41 -10.15 -3.09
N GLU A 30 1.69 -9.79 -3.07
CA GLU A 30 2.63 -9.96 -4.18
C GLU A 30 3.80 -10.87 -3.79
N LYS A 31 4.30 -11.62 -4.76
CA LYS A 31 5.55 -12.38 -4.59
C LYS A 31 6.74 -11.43 -4.71
N VAL A 32 7.69 -11.53 -3.78
CA VAL A 32 8.92 -10.73 -3.79
C VAL A 32 9.70 -10.89 -5.10
N GLU A 33 9.73 -12.12 -5.65
CA GLU A 33 10.40 -12.41 -6.93
C GLU A 33 9.77 -11.64 -8.10
N THR A 34 8.44 -11.49 -8.10
CA THR A 34 7.73 -10.69 -9.11
C THR A 34 8.06 -9.21 -8.97
N LEU A 35 8.08 -8.69 -7.72
CA LEU A 35 8.44 -7.30 -7.46
C LEU A 35 9.88 -6.98 -7.90
N LYS A 36 10.81 -7.91 -7.72
CA LYS A 36 12.19 -7.74 -8.19
C LYS A 36 12.30 -7.57 -9.70
N LEU A 37 11.39 -8.16 -10.47
CA LEU A 37 11.35 -7.96 -11.94
C LEU A 37 10.88 -6.54 -12.32
N LEU A 38 10.21 -5.85 -11.41
CA LEU A 38 9.73 -4.48 -11.60
C LEU A 38 10.74 -3.41 -11.15
N GLU A 39 11.88 -3.82 -10.59
CA GLU A 39 12.90 -2.89 -10.11
C GLU A 39 13.40 -1.98 -11.22
N GLY A 40 13.36 -0.66 -10.97
CA GLY A 40 13.75 0.37 -11.92
C GLY A 40 12.67 0.79 -12.93
N TYR A 41 11.50 0.12 -12.93
CA TYR A 41 10.36 0.48 -13.77
C TYR A 41 9.26 1.20 -12.99
N VAL A 42 9.13 0.94 -11.69
CA VAL A 42 8.11 1.55 -10.83
C VAL A 42 8.74 2.65 -10.00
N ASP A 43 8.13 3.84 -10.03
CA ASP A 43 8.54 4.98 -9.22
C ASP A 43 7.78 5.02 -7.90
N VAL A 44 6.48 4.71 -7.90
CA VAL A 44 5.62 4.75 -6.73
C VAL A 44 4.86 3.45 -6.58
N TYR A 45 5.01 2.80 -5.42
CA TYR A 45 4.16 1.69 -5.02
C TYR A 45 2.96 2.19 -4.20
N LEU A 46 1.77 1.68 -4.55
CA LEU A 46 0.51 2.01 -3.87
C LEU A 46 -0.21 0.73 -3.41
N PRO A 47 0.39 -0.06 -2.50
CA PRO A 47 -0.18 -1.32 -2.03
C PRO A 47 -1.25 -1.11 -0.97
N ASP A 48 -2.22 -2.04 -0.92
CA ASP A 48 -3.12 -2.17 0.23
C ASP A 48 -2.45 -3.02 1.33
N TYR A 49 -2.69 -2.66 2.60
CA TYR A 49 -2.46 -3.54 3.75
C TYR A 49 -3.78 -3.70 4.51
N LYS A 50 -4.51 -4.78 4.24
CA LYS A 50 -5.90 -4.96 4.69
C LYS A 50 -6.00 -5.57 6.09
N TYR A 51 -5.19 -6.59 6.37
CA TYR A 51 -5.27 -7.38 7.58
C TYR A 51 -3.90 -7.57 8.24
N ALA A 52 -3.83 -7.31 9.55
CA ALA A 52 -2.71 -7.73 10.39
C ALA A 52 -3.02 -9.05 11.10
N ASP A 53 -4.31 -9.42 11.18
CA ASP A 53 -4.79 -10.64 11.80
C ASP A 53 -4.97 -11.74 10.74
N PRO A 54 -4.21 -12.87 10.82
CA PRO A 54 -4.36 -14.02 9.91
C PRO A 54 -5.77 -14.62 9.89
N LEU A 55 -6.48 -14.57 11.02
CA LEU A 55 -7.84 -15.10 11.12
C LEU A 55 -8.83 -14.24 10.32
N LEU A 56 -8.70 -12.91 10.37
CA LEU A 56 -9.51 -12.01 9.54
C LEU A 56 -9.15 -12.15 8.07
N ALA A 57 -7.86 -12.29 7.74
CA ALA A 57 -7.40 -12.53 6.38
C ALA A 57 -7.98 -13.82 5.81
N GLN A 58 -7.97 -14.92 6.59
CA GLN A 58 -8.62 -16.17 6.20
C GLN A 58 -10.12 -16.01 6.05
N GLN A 59 -10.76 -15.29 6.98
CA GLN A 59 -12.21 -15.13 7.03
C GLN A 59 -12.76 -14.32 5.82
N PHE A 60 -12.09 -13.23 5.46
CA PHE A 60 -12.61 -12.30 4.46
C PHE A 60 -11.96 -12.43 3.07
N SER A 61 -10.79 -13.05 2.99
CA SER A 61 -10.04 -13.16 1.73
C SER A 61 -9.46 -14.55 1.45
N HIS A 62 -9.76 -15.55 2.32
CA HIS A 62 -9.23 -16.94 2.21
C HIS A 62 -7.70 -17.02 2.12
N ALA A 63 -6.98 -16.06 2.73
CA ALA A 63 -5.55 -15.90 2.67
C ALA A 63 -4.96 -15.70 4.08
N ALA A 64 -4.84 -16.77 4.86
CA ALA A 64 -4.31 -16.69 6.24
C ALA A 64 -2.87 -16.17 6.31
N ASP A 65 -2.10 -16.35 5.24
CA ASP A 65 -0.73 -15.91 5.06
C ASP A 65 -0.59 -14.45 4.58
N TYR A 66 -1.73 -13.75 4.35
CA TYR A 66 -1.74 -12.37 3.85
C TYR A 66 -0.83 -11.42 4.64
N PRO A 67 -0.83 -11.38 5.99
CA PRO A 67 0.02 -10.45 6.73
C PRO A 67 1.52 -10.67 6.48
N GLU A 68 1.94 -11.93 6.37
CA GLU A 68 3.32 -12.30 6.09
C GLU A 68 3.73 -11.93 4.66
N ILE A 69 2.92 -12.33 3.68
CA ILE A 69 3.18 -12.07 2.26
C ILE A 69 3.26 -10.56 2.01
N VAL A 70 2.28 -9.77 2.50
CA VAL A 70 2.27 -8.32 2.32
C VAL A 70 3.42 -7.65 3.06
N GLY A 71 3.77 -8.12 4.26
CA GLY A 71 4.93 -7.61 4.99
C GLY A 71 6.23 -7.74 4.19
N ASN A 72 6.47 -8.90 3.59
CA ASN A 72 7.64 -9.16 2.74
C ASN A 72 7.59 -8.34 1.44
N ALA A 73 6.42 -8.23 0.81
CA ALA A 73 6.22 -7.42 -0.40
C ALA A 73 6.50 -5.93 -0.13
N LEU A 74 5.98 -5.38 0.98
CA LEU A 74 6.22 -3.99 1.38
C LEU A 74 7.71 -3.73 1.64
N ALA A 75 8.42 -4.64 2.31
CA ALA A 75 9.85 -4.50 2.55
C ALA A 75 10.62 -4.39 1.23
N GLU A 76 10.25 -5.19 0.22
CA GLU A 76 10.85 -5.11 -1.11
C GLU A 76 10.48 -3.83 -1.85
N MET A 77 9.21 -3.38 -1.80
CA MET A 77 8.76 -2.14 -2.43
C MET A 77 9.51 -0.92 -1.86
N VAL A 78 9.64 -0.85 -0.53
CA VAL A 78 10.40 0.21 0.15
C VAL A 78 11.89 0.13 -0.16
N ARG A 79 12.47 -1.09 -0.26
CA ARG A 79 13.86 -1.26 -0.68
C ARG A 79 14.11 -0.66 -2.08
N GLN A 80 13.19 -0.85 -3.02
CA GLN A 80 13.33 -0.36 -4.40
C GLN A 80 13.16 1.15 -4.52
N THR A 81 12.19 1.71 -3.80
CA THR A 81 11.87 3.13 -3.94
C THR A 81 12.57 4.02 -2.93
N GLY A 82 12.98 3.49 -1.76
CA GLY A 82 13.48 4.30 -0.67
C GLY A 82 12.41 5.20 -0.04
N PRO A 83 12.82 6.24 0.70
CA PRO A 83 11.90 7.21 1.31
C PRO A 83 11.04 7.93 0.27
N VAL A 84 9.86 8.37 0.70
CA VAL A 84 8.93 9.11 -0.17
C VAL A 84 9.52 10.48 -0.53
N VAL A 85 9.44 10.82 -1.81
CA VAL A 85 9.91 12.11 -2.36
C VAL A 85 8.75 12.78 -3.10
N PHE A 86 8.50 14.04 -2.77
CA PHE A 86 7.58 14.94 -3.47
C PHE A 86 8.36 15.99 -4.25
N ASP A 87 7.76 16.53 -5.31
CA ASP A 87 8.28 17.72 -5.98
C ASP A 87 7.87 19.02 -5.27
N GLU A 88 8.28 20.15 -5.85
CA GLU A 88 7.99 21.49 -5.32
C GLU A 88 6.48 21.83 -5.33
N GLU A 89 5.71 21.18 -6.20
CA GLU A 89 4.26 21.33 -6.29
C GLU A 89 3.49 20.35 -5.36
N GLY A 90 4.20 19.45 -4.67
CA GLY A 90 3.60 18.46 -3.74
C GLY A 90 3.16 17.15 -4.39
N TYR A 91 3.51 16.91 -5.66
CA TYR A 91 3.26 15.62 -6.31
C TYR A 91 4.31 14.58 -5.94
N ILE A 92 3.86 13.36 -5.66
CA ILE A 92 4.79 12.26 -5.38
C ILE A 92 5.59 11.88 -6.62
N LYS A 93 6.91 11.80 -6.46
CA LYS A 93 7.84 11.36 -7.52
C LYS A 93 8.37 9.96 -7.29
N LYS A 94 8.52 9.55 -6.04
CA LYS A 94 9.09 8.26 -5.69
C LYS A 94 8.66 7.85 -4.29
N GLY A 95 8.51 6.55 -4.05
CA GLY A 95 8.26 6.04 -2.70
C GLY A 95 7.14 5.01 -2.63
N THR A 96 6.71 4.73 -1.40
CA THR A 96 5.62 3.78 -1.13
C THR A 96 4.55 4.46 -0.26
N ILE A 97 3.30 4.45 -0.74
CA ILE A 97 2.12 4.88 0.02
C ILE A 97 1.28 3.63 0.31
N VAL A 98 1.20 3.25 1.56
CA VAL A 98 0.40 2.08 1.98
C VAL A 98 -1.03 2.52 2.26
N ARG A 99 -2.00 1.92 1.59
CA ARG A 99 -3.42 2.17 1.82
C ARG A 99 -3.99 1.18 2.82
N HIS A 100 -4.72 1.67 3.79
CA HIS A 100 -5.45 0.85 4.75
C HIS A 100 -6.93 1.24 4.79
N LEU A 101 -7.80 0.32 4.36
CA LEU A 101 -9.25 0.48 4.46
C LEU A 101 -9.73 -0.06 5.79
N ILE A 102 -10.35 0.80 6.60
CA ILE A 102 -10.98 0.39 7.86
C ILE A 102 -12.22 -0.45 7.54
N LEU A 103 -12.34 -1.60 8.18
CA LEU A 103 -13.53 -2.44 8.11
C LEU A 103 -14.45 -2.18 9.32
N PRO A 104 -15.78 -2.06 9.11
CA PRO A 104 -16.73 -1.88 10.21
C PRO A 104 -16.62 -3.02 11.24
N GLY A 105 -16.58 -2.69 12.52
CA GLY A 105 -16.43 -3.66 13.61
C GLY A 105 -14.99 -4.12 13.87
N HIS A 106 -14.03 -3.80 12.99
CA HIS A 106 -12.67 -4.35 13.04
C HIS A 106 -11.57 -3.30 13.30
N THR A 107 -11.87 -2.24 14.05
CA THR A 107 -10.89 -1.18 14.40
C THR A 107 -9.63 -1.71 15.08
N ARG A 108 -9.72 -2.84 15.81
CA ARG A 108 -8.55 -3.49 16.41
C ARG A 108 -7.55 -3.97 15.37
N ASN A 109 -8.03 -4.54 14.25
CA ASN A 109 -7.19 -4.92 13.12
C ASN A 109 -6.49 -3.70 12.52
N SER A 110 -7.24 -2.60 12.30
CA SER A 110 -6.68 -1.35 11.78
C SER A 110 -5.54 -0.82 12.67
N ILE A 111 -5.73 -0.80 13.98
CA ILE A 111 -4.70 -0.38 14.94
C ILE A 111 -3.47 -1.31 14.89
N GLN A 112 -3.67 -2.63 14.72
CA GLN A 112 -2.56 -3.57 14.56
C GLN A 112 -1.79 -3.35 13.26
N VAL A 113 -2.49 -3.05 12.15
CA VAL A 113 -1.86 -2.67 10.88
C VAL A 113 -1.00 -1.42 11.06
N LEU A 114 -1.53 -0.35 11.67
CA LEU A 114 -0.80 0.89 11.90
C LEU A 114 0.44 0.67 12.78
N LYS A 115 0.31 -0.11 13.86
CA LYS A 115 1.45 -0.48 14.72
C LYS A 115 2.55 -1.22 13.96
N TYR A 116 2.16 -2.16 13.10
CA TYR A 116 3.12 -2.88 12.27
C TYR A 116 3.84 -1.94 11.31
N LEU A 117 3.09 -1.13 10.56
CA LEU A 117 3.64 -0.21 9.56
C LEU A 117 4.59 0.81 10.19
N GLN A 118 4.19 1.43 11.31
CA GLN A 118 5.03 2.38 12.03
C GLN A 118 6.30 1.74 12.57
N ARG A 119 6.19 0.53 13.14
CA ARG A 119 7.36 -0.19 13.68
C ARG A 119 8.33 -0.64 12.59
N ALA A 120 7.82 -1.12 11.46
CA ALA A 120 8.62 -1.71 10.40
C ALA A 120 9.26 -0.66 9.48
N PHE A 121 8.55 0.45 9.19
CA PHE A 121 8.96 1.40 8.16
C PHE A 121 9.06 2.85 8.66
N GLY A 122 8.40 3.21 9.76
CA GLY A 122 8.45 4.56 10.34
C GLY A 122 8.11 5.63 9.30
N THR A 123 9.03 6.58 9.13
CA THR A 123 8.88 7.73 8.21
C THR A 123 9.24 7.42 6.76
N GLN A 124 9.64 6.17 6.43
CA GLN A 124 10.03 5.81 5.06
C GLN A 124 8.84 5.68 4.11
N ILE A 125 7.64 5.48 4.64
CA ILE A 125 6.38 5.33 3.90
C ILE A 125 5.39 6.41 4.28
N TYR A 126 4.38 6.61 3.40
CA TYR A 126 3.14 7.30 3.77
C TYR A 126 2.03 6.28 3.99
N ILE A 127 1.08 6.61 4.87
CA ILE A 127 -0.06 5.74 5.18
C ILE A 127 -1.35 6.47 4.84
N SER A 128 -2.16 5.91 3.94
CA SER A 128 -3.49 6.42 3.62
C SER A 128 -4.54 5.62 4.39
N ILE A 129 -5.18 6.27 5.39
CA ILE A 129 -6.24 5.66 6.20
C ILE A 129 -7.58 6.02 5.60
N MET A 130 -8.30 5.00 5.09
CA MET A 130 -9.54 5.19 4.35
C MET A 130 -10.74 4.68 5.16
N ASN A 131 -11.82 5.48 5.20
CA ASN A 131 -13.09 5.13 5.85
C ASN A 131 -14.22 4.82 4.84
N GLN A 132 -13.90 4.77 3.55
CA GLN A 132 -14.86 4.67 2.45
C GLN A 132 -15.37 3.24 2.19
N TYR A 133 -15.34 2.36 3.18
CA TYR A 133 -15.93 1.04 3.04
C TYR A 133 -17.42 1.15 2.70
N THR A 134 -17.83 0.47 1.63
CA THR A 134 -19.22 0.38 1.20
C THR A 134 -19.59 -1.09 1.01
N PRO A 135 -20.66 -1.59 1.66
CA PRO A 135 -21.15 -2.94 1.41
C PRO A 135 -21.50 -3.12 -0.07
N VAL A 136 -20.98 -4.17 -0.69
CA VAL A 136 -21.27 -4.48 -2.12
C VAL A 136 -22.53 -5.35 -2.24
N TYR A 137 -22.73 -6.23 -1.26
CA TYR A 137 -23.90 -7.11 -1.16
C TYR A 137 -24.14 -7.44 0.33
N GLU A 138 -25.36 -7.89 0.65
CA GLU A 138 -25.72 -8.25 2.01
C GLU A 138 -25.04 -9.56 2.43
N GLN A 139 -24.39 -9.52 3.58
CA GLN A 139 -23.67 -10.64 4.18
C GLN A 139 -24.51 -11.22 5.31
N GLU A 140 -24.99 -12.44 5.18
CA GLU A 140 -25.71 -13.12 6.27
C GLU A 140 -24.76 -13.47 7.43
N LYS A 141 -23.55 -13.92 7.11
CA LYS A 141 -22.57 -14.41 8.08
C LYS A 141 -21.82 -13.30 8.81
N TYR A 142 -21.59 -12.15 8.14
CA TYR A 142 -20.78 -11.05 8.65
C TYR A 142 -21.59 -9.76 8.63
N ARG A 143 -22.60 -9.70 9.51
CA ARG A 143 -23.57 -8.59 9.55
C ARG A 143 -22.94 -7.23 9.80
N GLU A 144 -21.81 -7.20 10.51
CA GLU A 144 -21.03 -5.98 10.72
C GLU A 144 -20.53 -5.35 9.42
N LEU A 145 -20.33 -6.14 8.36
CA LEU A 145 -19.92 -5.65 7.05
C LEU A 145 -21.09 -5.12 6.20
N ASN A 146 -22.34 -5.20 6.68
CA ASN A 146 -23.51 -4.67 5.97
C ASN A 146 -23.73 -3.17 6.21
N ARG A 147 -22.80 -2.50 6.85
CA ARG A 147 -22.85 -1.07 7.14
C ARG A 147 -21.53 -0.38 6.78
N ARG A 148 -21.56 0.92 6.71
CA ARG A 148 -20.34 1.74 6.61
C ARG A 148 -19.61 1.80 7.96
N VAL A 149 -18.36 2.22 7.93
CA VAL A 149 -17.59 2.61 9.11
C VAL A 149 -18.27 3.80 9.77
N THR A 150 -18.46 3.75 11.09
CA THR A 150 -18.99 4.88 11.86
C THR A 150 -17.90 5.92 12.12
N GLU A 151 -18.28 7.17 12.32
CA GLU A 151 -17.35 8.25 12.70
C GLU A 151 -16.52 7.87 13.94
N ARG A 152 -17.16 7.31 14.97
CA ARG A 152 -16.48 6.85 16.17
C ARG A 152 -15.43 5.76 15.91
N GLU A 153 -15.68 4.85 14.96
CA GLU A 153 -14.69 3.83 14.55
C GLU A 153 -13.52 4.48 13.83
N TYR A 154 -13.81 5.44 12.97
CA TYR A 154 -12.78 6.18 12.25
C TYR A 154 -11.91 7.00 13.19
N GLU A 155 -12.51 7.83 14.04
CA GLU A 155 -11.81 8.62 15.06
C GLU A 155 -10.93 7.75 15.96
N LYS A 156 -11.43 6.59 16.37
CA LYS A 156 -10.64 5.65 17.19
C LYS A 156 -9.36 5.20 16.48
N VAL A 157 -9.41 4.97 15.17
CA VAL A 157 -8.23 4.57 14.39
C VAL A 157 -7.29 5.76 14.18
N LEU A 158 -7.83 6.96 13.92
CA LEU A 158 -7.03 8.19 13.79
C LEU A 158 -6.31 8.55 15.09
N ASN A 159 -7.01 8.48 16.24
CA ASN A 159 -6.39 8.73 17.53
C ASN A 159 -5.25 7.75 17.79
N ALA A 160 -5.42 6.47 17.45
CA ALA A 160 -4.34 5.50 17.56
C ALA A 160 -3.17 5.80 16.61
N ALA A 161 -3.41 6.33 15.41
CA ALA A 161 -2.37 6.77 14.50
C ALA A 161 -1.55 7.93 15.10
N LEU A 162 -2.23 8.91 15.70
CA LEU A 162 -1.59 10.05 16.40
C LEU A 162 -0.77 9.57 17.60
N GLU A 163 -1.32 8.69 18.44
CA GLU A 163 -0.61 8.10 19.59
C GLU A 163 0.64 7.31 19.19
N LEU A 164 0.63 6.73 17.99
CA LEU A 164 1.78 6.02 17.42
C LEU A 164 2.83 6.96 16.79
N GLY A 165 2.56 8.26 16.72
CA GLY A 165 3.43 9.24 16.08
C GLY A 165 3.51 9.10 14.57
N ILE A 166 2.41 8.69 13.91
CA ILE A 166 2.34 8.62 12.45
C ILE A 166 2.10 10.04 11.94
N GLU A 167 3.14 10.67 11.42
CA GLU A 167 3.11 12.02 10.86
C GLU A 167 2.91 12.00 9.34
N ASN A 168 3.44 10.97 8.68
CA ASN A 168 3.34 10.77 7.23
C ASN A 168 2.05 10.04 6.88
N GLY A 169 0.93 10.76 6.81
CA GLY A 169 -0.37 10.14 6.54
C GLY A 169 -1.32 11.02 5.77
N PHE A 170 -2.17 10.38 4.96
CA PHE A 170 -3.34 10.99 4.35
C PHE A 170 -4.57 10.55 5.14
N PHE A 171 -5.28 11.51 5.70
CA PHE A 171 -6.49 11.30 6.47
C PHE A 171 -7.66 11.95 5.75
N GLN A 172 -8.78 11.25 5.64
CA GLN A 172 -9.99 11.83 5.06
C GLN A 172 -10.72 12.67 6.11
N GLU A 173 -10.84 13.97 5.89
CA GLU A 173 -11.67 14.86 6.69
C GLU A 173 -13.05 15.02 6.05
N GLY A 174 -14.12 14.58 6.75
CA GLY A 174 -15.53 14.82 6.39
C GLY A 174 -16.10 13.93 5.29
N GLU A 175 -17.37 14.22 4.89
CA GLU A 175 -18.14 13.46 3.89
C GLU A 175 -17.61 13.58 2.44
N THR A 176 -16.63 14.40 2.20
CA THR A 176 -16.05 14.63 0.89
C THR A 176 -14.78 13.81 0.67
N ALA A 177 -14.95 12.50 0.46
CA ALA A 177 -14.01 11.76 -0.35
C ALA A 177 -14.13 12.27 -1.80
N ARG A 178 -13.76 13.52 -2.06
CA ARG A 178 -13.46 13.98 -3.41
C ARG A 178 -12.02 13.62 -3.66
N GLU A 179 -11.89 12.61 -4.50
CA GLU A 179 -10.74 12.21 -5.27
C GLU A 179 -9.67 13.30 -5.36
N SER A 180 -8.63 13.14 -4.56
CA SER A 180 -7.35 13.78 -4.78
C SER A 180 -6.31 12.69 -4.84
N PHE A 181 -6.45 11.84 -5.86
CA PHE A 181 -5.42 10.94 -6.30
C PHE A 181 -5.04 11.34 -7.73
N ILE A 182 -4.25 12.36 -7.84
CA ILE A 182 -3.39 12.58 -9.00
C ILE A 182 -2.05 13.05 -8.47
#